data_3a3b961994857f0fb3143afc000228fb
#
_entry.id   3a3b961994857f0fb3143afc000228fb
#
_cell.length_a   1.000
_cell.length_b   1.000
_cell.length_c   1.000
_cell.angle_alpha   90.00
_cell.angle_beta   90.00
_cell.angle_gamma   90.00
#
_symmetry.space_group_name_H-M   'P 1'
#
loop_
_entity.id
_entity.type
_entity.pdbx_description
1 polymer ?
#
loop_
_entity_poly.entity_id
_entity_poly.type
_entity_poly.pdbx_seq_one_letter_code
_entity_poly.pdbx_strand_id
1 'polypeptide(L)'
;MIEWQSLRLLRRSVGLSLLVALAPVVAEAREFPVADMVVIEKAARKLHLFQGGEVFRTFKIALGIMPVGDKKKEGDFKTPEGRYVLDSRNQNSDFFLAIRVSYPNSDDRREAERSGVKPGGAIMIHGQPNVPTRSEAYYRTQDWTNGCIAVSNSDMIDIWLMTGEDTPIEIRP
;
A
#
# COMPACT_ATOMS: atom_id res chain seq x y z
N MET A 1 100.11 -5.63 -14.70
CA MET A 1 99.08 -6.51 -14.14
C MET A 1 98.20 -5.68 -13.30
N ILE A 2 96.99 -5.32 -13.83
CA ILE A 2 95.98 -4.48 -13.17
C ILE A 2 94.67 -5.22 -13.26
N GLU A 3 94.22 -5.65 -12.07
CA GLU A 3 92.94 -6.31 -11.91
C GLU A 3 91.79 -5.27 -11.89
N TRP A 4 90.75 -5.57 -12.66
CA TRP A 4 89.55 -4.76 -12.66
C TRP A 4 88.52 -5.46 -11.81
N GLN A 5 88.17 -4.88 -10.67
CA GLN A 5 87.08 -5.34 -9.83
C GLN A 5 85.75 -4.76 -10.34
N SER A 6 84.85 -5.67 -10.67
CA SER A 6 83.48 -5.34 -11.15
C SER A 6 82.59 -4.95 -9.99
N LEU A 7 82.16 -3.72 -9.91
CA LEU A 7 81.09 -3.29 -9.01
C LEU A 7 79.73 -3.77 -9.55
N ARG A 8 79.07 -4.70 -8.82
CA ARG A 8 77.66 -5.06 -9.07
C ARG A 8 76.77 -4.12 -8.28
N LEU A 9 76.08 -3.22 -8.99
CA LEU A 9 75.01 -2.41 -8.43
C LEU A 9 73.74 -3.26 -8.24
N LEU A 10 73.38 -3.53 -6.98
CA LEU A 10 72.09 -4.12 -6.61
C LEU A 10 71.00 -3.03 -6.79
N ARG A 11 70.20 -3.15 -7.84
CA ARG A 11 68.91 -2.39 -7.96
C ARG A 11 67.89 -3.04 -7.01
N ARG A 12 67.56 -2.38 -5.90
CA ARG A 12 66.44 -2.67 -5.06
C ARG A 12 65.18 -2.10 -5.74
N SER A 13 64.35 -2.98 -6.30
CA SER A 13 63.03 -2.65 -6.76
C SER A 13 62.11 -2.50 -5.56
N VAL A 14 61.73 -1.27 -5.23
CA VAL A 14 60.66 -1.00 -4.23
C VAL A 14 59.31 -1.20 -4.93
N GLY A 15 58.70 -2.37 -4.71
CA GLY A 15 57.34 -2.63 -5.18
C GLY A 15 56.36 -1.84 -4.33
N LEU A 16 55.74 -0.82 -4.90
CA LEU A 16 54.66 -0.07 -4.29
C LEU A 16 53.35 -0.88 -4.44
N SER A 17 53.01 -1.66 -3.41
CA SER A 17 51.73 -2.37 -3.37
C SER A 17 50.60 -1.40 -3.06
N LEU A 18 49.79 -1.12 -4.07
CA LEU A 18 48.59 -0.30 -3.94
C LEU A 18 47.50 -1.17 -3.28
N LEU A 19 47.27 -1.00 -1.98
CA LEU A 19 46.15 -1.60 -1.24
C LEU A 19 44.89 -0.83 -1.60
N VAL A 20 44.09 -1.34 -2.54
CA VAL A 20 42.75 -0.85 -2.80
C VAL A 20 41.84 -1.32 -1.67
N ALA A 21 41.54 -0.45 -0.72
CA ALA A 21 40.55 -0.71 0.30
C ALA A 21 39.14 -0.68 -0.34
N LEU A 22 38.53 -1.86 -0.56
CA LEU A 22 37.11 -1.96 -0.88
C LEU A 22 36.33 -1.57 0.40
N ALA A 23 35.82 -0.34 0.44
CA ALA A 23 34.81 0.03 1.43
C ALA A 23 33.52 -0.78 1.16
N PRO A 24 32.93 -1.44 2.18
CA PRO A 24 31.65 -2.09 1.99
C PRO A 24 30.58 -1.04 1.66
N VAL A 25 29.96 -1.16 0.50
CA VAL A 25 28.74 -0.41 0.17
C VAL A 25 27.64 -1.01 1.03
N VAL A 26 27.38 -0.41 2.19
CA VAL A 26 26.19 -0.71 2.99
C VAL A 26 25.01 -0.15 2.19
N ALA A 27 24.29 -1.03 1.50
CA ALA A 27 23.01 -0.68 0.90
C ALA A 27 22.07 -0.36 2.06
N GLU A 28 21.77 0.91 2.26
CA GLU A 28 20.76 1.36 3.20
C GLU A 28 19.41 0.82 2.70
N ALA A 29 18.83 -0.10 3.46
CA ALA A 29 17.50 -0.62 3.18
C ALA A 29 16.55 0.59 3.23
N ARG A 30 15.98 0.98 2.09
CA ARG A 30 14.95 2.01 2.06
C ARG A 30 13.72 1.46 2.76
N GLU A 31 13.49 1.88 3.99
CA GLU A 31 12.21 1.64 4.66
C GLU A 31 11.12 2.38 3.88
N PHE A 32 10.05 1.66 3.57
CA PHE A 32 8.85 2.30 3.01
C PHE A 32 8.24 3.19 4.07
N PRO A 33 7.83 4.43 3.73
CA PRO A 33 7.10 5.26 4.68
C PRO A 33 5.80 4.56 5.07
N VAL A 34 5.48 4.54 6.36
CA VAL A 34 4.25 3.93 6.89
C VAL A 34 3.23 5.02 7.16
N ALA A 35 2.02 4.85 6.64
CA ALA A 35 0.93 5.78 6.83
C ALA A 35 0.44 5.75 8.29
N ASP A 36 0.23 6.93 8.85
CA ASP A 36 -0.46 7.14 10.13
C ASP A 36 -1.97 7.40 9.95
N MET A 37 -2.41 7.65 8.70
CA MET A 37 -3.80 7.85 8.33
C MET A 37 -4.04 7.50 6.86
N VAL A 38 -5.18 6.89 6.57
CA VAL A 38 -5.71 6.71 5.22
C VAL A 38 -6.94 7.58 5.03
N VAL A 39 -7.06 8.27 3.90
CA VAL A 39 -8.26 9.04 3.56
C VAL A 39 -8.79 8.58 2.20
N ILE A 40 -10.08 8.26 2.16
CA ILE A 40 -10.83 7.96 0.93
C ILE A 40 -11.69 9.17 0.58
N GLU A 41 -11.50 9.73 -0.62
CA GLU A 41 -12.38 10.72 -1.20
C GLU A 41 -13.23 10.04 -2.28
N LYS A 42 -14.48 9.68 -1.93
CA LYS A 42 -15.37 8.92 -2.81
C LYS A 42 -15.68 9.68 -4.10
N ALA A 43 -16.01 10.97 -4.01
CA ALA A 43 -16.30 11.78 -5.20
C ALA A 43 -15.11 11.87 -6.15
N ALA A 44 -13.90 12.00 -5.62
CA ALA A 44 -12.66 12.10 -6.39
C ALA A 44 -12.13 10.75 -6.89
N ARG A 45 -12.66 9.63 -6.38
CA ARG A 45 -12.13 8.26 -6.58
C ARG A 45 -10.64 8.18 -6.24
N LYS A 46 -10.28 8.68 -5.05
CA LYS A 46 -8.90 8.71 -4.56
C LYS A 46 -8.77 8.10 -3.18
N LEU A 47 -7.66 7.40 -2.98
CA LEU A 47 -7.13 6.96 -1.70
C LEU A 47 -5.82 7.70 -1.46
N HIS A 48 -5.69 8.34 -0.30
CA HIS A 48 -4.50 9.05 0.12
C HIS A 48 -3.88 8.38 1.33
N LEU A 49 -2.56 8.19 1.32
CA LEU A 49 -1.77 7.83 2.48
C LEU A 49 -1.11 9.07 3.05
N PHE A 50 -1.33 9.28 4.35
CA PHE A 50 -0.76 10.40 5.11
C PHE A 50 0.34 9.91 6.06
N GLN A 51 1.33 10.76 6.27
CA GLN A 51 2.32 10.62 7.34
C GLN A 51 2.63 12.02 7.89
N GLY A 52 2.49 12.21 9.20
CA GLY A 52 2.71 13.50 9.84
C GLY A 52 1.78 14.63 9.37
N GLY A 53 0.57 14.28 8.89
CA GLY A 53 -0.42 15.23 8.37
C GLY A 53 -0.24 15.61 6.90
N GLU A 54 0.77 15.08 6.21
CA GLU A 54 1.02 15.32 4.79
C GLU A 54 0.73 14.09 3.93
N VAL A 55 0.17 14.29 2.73
CA VAL A 55 -0.06 13.22 1.75
C VAL A 55 1.26 12.85 1.10
N PHE A 56 1.71 11.61 1.26
CA PHE A 56 2.91 11.11 0.59
C PHE A 56 2.62 10.15 -0.58
N ARG A 57 1.38 9.60 -0.65
CA ARG A 57 0.93 8.74 -1.76
C ARG A 57 -0.55 8.96 -2.05
N THR A 58 -0.91 8.85 -3.32
CA THR A 58 -2.29 8.93 -3.81
C THR A 58 -2.53 7.84 -4.84
N PHE A 59 -3.65 7.13 -4.71
CA PHE A 59 -4.05 6.04 -5.60
C PHE A 59 -5.43 6.32 -6.19
N LYS A 60 -5.66 5.87 -7.43
CA LYS A 60 -6.98 5.85 -8.04
C LYS A 60 -7.72 4.61 -7.54
N ILE A 61 -8.99 4.77 -7.19
CA ILE A 61 -9.82 3.68 -6.67
C ILE A 61 -11.09 3.49 -7.51
N ALA A 62 -11.69 2.30 -7.38
CA ALA A 62 -13.07 2.01 -7.76
C ALA A 62 -13.87 1.67 -6.51
N LEU A 63 -15.14 1.98 -6.50
CA LEU A 63 -16.05 1.84 -5.35
C LEU A 63 -17.19 0.85 -5.63
N GLY A 64 -18.14 0.77 -4.70
CA GLY A 64 -19.41 0.11 -4.92
C GLY A 64 -20.18 0.71 -6.10
N ILE A 65 -20.95 -0.11 -6.80
CA ILE A 65 -21.71 0.32 -8.01
C ILE A 65 -22.75 1.42 -7.71
N MET A 66 -23.07 1.65 -6.44
CA MET A 66 -23.90 2.75 -5.96
C MET A 66 -23.06 3.72 -5.09
N PRO A 67 -22.12 4.48 -5.68
CA PRO A 67 -21.06 5.14 -4.91
C PRO A 67 -21.51 6.35 -4.10
N VAL A 68 -22.67 6.93 -4.42
CA VAL A 68 -23.15 8.18 -3.80
C VAL A 68 -23.86 7.92 -2.48
N GLY A 69 -23.44 8.64 -1.45
CA GLY A 69 -24.02 8.58 -0.10
C GLY A 69 -23.49 7.40 0.72
N ASP A 70 -23.79 7.43 1.99
CA ASP A 70 -23.31 6.49 2.98
C ASP A 70 -24.00 5.12 2.88
N LYS A 71 -23.26 4.08 3.28
CA LYS A 71 -23.77 2.71 3.41
C LYS A 71 -24.69 2.60 4.63
N LYS A 72 -25.93 2.10 4.42
CA LYS A 72 -26.94 1.96 5.48
C LYS A 72 -27.38 0.54 5.74
N LYS A 73 -27.27 -0.34 4.72
CA LYS A 73 -27.75 -1.73 4.85
C LYS A 73 -26.99 -2.70 3.97
N GLU A 74 -27.06 -3.95 4.31
CA GLU A 74 -26.57 -5.04 3.48
C GLU A 74 -27.21 -5.00 2.08
N GLY A 75 -26.40 -5.20 1.03
CA GLY A 75 -26.87 -5.24 -0.34
C GLY A 75 -27.22 -3.87 -0.96
N ASP A 76 -26.89 -2.75 -0.34
CA ASP A 76 -27.08 -1.41 -0.92
C ASP A 76 -25.99 -1.01 -1.91
N PHE A 77 -24.94 -1.83 -2.05
CA PHE A 77 -23.80 -1.64 -2.95
C PHE A 77 -23.04 -0.32 -2.73
N LYS A 78 -23.15 0.25 -1.55
CA LYS A 78 -22.48 1.50 -1.17
C LYS A 78 -21.21 1.21 -0.38
N THR A 79 -20.22 2.09 -0.55
CA THR A 79 -19.06 2.19 0.33
C THR A 79 -19.41 3.09 1.51
N PRO A 80 -19.16 2.67 2.77
CA PRO A 80 -19.51 3.47 3.94
C PRO A 80 -18.75 4.79 3.99
N GLU A 81 -19.32 5.75 4.71
CA GLU A 81 -18.72 7.03 5.06
C GLU A 81 -18.49 7.09 6.57
N GLY A 82 -17.37 7.65 7.01
CA GLY A 82 -17.06 7.74 8.44
C GLY A 82 -15.63 7.37 8.78
N ARG A 83 -15.40 7.12 10.07
CA ARG A 83 -14.06 6.79 10.59
C ARG A 83 -14.01 5.34 11.08
N TYR A 84 -12.98 4.65 10.62
CA TYR A 84 -12.73 3.24 10.87
C TYR A 84 -11.24 3.01 11.09
N VAL A 85 -10.85 1.74 11.21
CA VAL A 85 -9.45 1.30 11.19
C VAL A 85 -9.28 0.17 10.18
N LEU A 86 -8.06 -0.02 9.72
CA LEU A 86 -7.64 -1.17 8.92
C LEU A 86 -7.27 -2.30 9.91
N ASP A 87 -8.17 -3.27 10.15
CA ASP A 87 -8.09 -4.17 11.30
C ASP A 87 -7.61 -5.60 11.00
N SER A 88 -7.56 -6.01 9.75
CA SER A 88 -7.01 -7.32 9.39
C SER A 88 -6.59 -7.42 7.94
N ARG A 89 -5.68 -8.35 7.66
CA ARG A 89 -5.09 -8.57 6.35
C ARG A 89 -5.39 -9.98 5.83
N ASN A 90 -5.74 -10.09 4.55
CA ASN A 90 -5.99 -11.36 3.87
C ASN A 90 -5.09 -11.51 2.64
N GLN A 91 -4.09 -12.40 2.73
CA GLN A 91 -3.19 -12.73 1.64
C GLN A 91 -3.80 -13.72 0.64
N ASN A 92 -4.86 -14.43 1.04
CA ASN A 92 -5.54 -15.43 0.23
C ASN A 92 -6.91 -14.92 -0.25
N SER A 93 -6.98 -13.63 -0.59
CA SER A 93 -8.18 -13.02 -1.12
C SER A 93 -8.46 -13.46 -2.56
N ASP A 94 -9.72 -13.62 -2.95
CA ASP A 94 -10.13 -13.79 -4.34
C ASP A 94 -9.82 -12.55 -5.20
N PHE A 95 -9.44 -11.45 -4.57
CA PHE A 95 -9.09 -10.16 -5.16
C PHE A 95 -7.64 -9.77 -4.87
N PHE A 96 -6.69 -10.68 -5.11
CA PHE A 96 -5.26 -10.53 -4.91
C PHE A 96 -4.90 -10.42 -3.43
N LEU A 97 -4.81 -9.23 -2.88
CA LEU A 97 -4.60 -8.92 -1.46
C LEU A 97 -5.79 -8.11 -0.96
N ALA A 98 -6.15 -8.25 0.31
CA ALA A 98 -7.22 -7.45 0.89
C ALA A 98 -6.90 -7.02 2.33
N ILE A 99 -7.27 -5.79 2.67
CA ILE A 99 -7.19 -5.23 4.03
C ILE A 99 -8.61 -4.85 4.45
N ARG A 100 -9.06 -5.35 5.58
CA ARG A 100 -10.41 -5.11 6.07
C ARG A 100 -10.52 -3.73 6.72
N VAL A 101 -11.62 -3.04 6.41
CA VAL A 101 -12.08 -1.84 7.10
C VAL A 101 -13.03 -2.28 8.22
N SER A 102 -12.89 -1.72 9.41
CA SER A 102 -13.65 -2.10 10.62
C SER A 102 -15.14 -1.70 10.59
N TYR A 103 -15.72 -1.58 9.38
CA TYR A 103 -17.16 -1.40 9.19
C TYR A 103 -17.93 -2.72 9.49
N PRO A 104 -19.09 -2.69 10.16
CA PRO A 104 -19.74 -1.53 10.77
C PRO A 104 -19.15 -1.19 12.15
N ASN A 105 -18.97 0.10 12.44
CA ASN A 105 -18.63 0.59 13.77
C ASN A 105 -19.90 0.64 14.69
N SER A 106 -19.78 1.23 15.88
CA SER A 106 -20.89 1.31 16.84
C SER A 106 -22.03 2.21 16.34
N ASP A 107 -21.71 3.26 15.59
CA ASP A 107 -22.68 4.22 15.08
C ASP A 107 -23.49 3.59 13.94
N ASP A 108 -22.81 2.91 13.02
CA ASP A 108 -23.42 2.17 11.93
C ASP A 108 -24.42 1.11 12.44
N ARG A 109 -24.02 0.37 13.48
CA ARG A 109 -24.89 -0.67 14.09
C ARG A 109 -26.13 -0.06 14.71
N ARG A 110 -25.98 1.05 15.46
CA ARG A 110 -27.12 1.74 16.08
C ARG A 110 -28.09 2.31 15.05
N GLU A 111 -27.55 2.86 13.94
CA GLU A 111 -28.37 3.38 12.84
C GLU A 111 -29.15 2.26 12.14
N ALA A 112 -28.47 1.15 11.85
CA ALA A 112 -29.09 -0.03 11.22
C ALA A 112 -30.18 -0.64 12.12
N GLU A 113 -29.93 -0.73 13.43
CA GLU A 113 -30.90 -1.21 14.41
C GLU A 113 -32.16 -0.31 14.46
N ARG A 114 -31.96 1.02 14.54
CA ARG A 114 -33.08 1.99 14.51
C ARG A 114 -33.92 1.88 13.22
N SER A 115 -33.25 1.53 12.13
CA SER A 115 -33.88 1.39 10.81
C SER A 115 -34.43 -0.03 10.56
N GLY A 116 -34.26 -0.96 11.49
CA GLY A 116 -34.73 -2.34 11.36
C GLY A 116 -34.05 -3.14 10.26
N VAL A 117 -32.80 -2.81 9.93
CA VAL A 117 -32.03 -3.45 8.85
C VAL A 117 -30.70 -4.03 9.35
N LYS A 118 -30.12 -4.95 8.59
CA LYS A 118 -28.74 -5.41 8.82
C LYS A 118 -27.77 -4.44 8.14
N PRO A 119 -26.72 -3.94 8.80
CA PRO A 119 -25.75 -3.03 8.21
C PRO A 119 -24.92 -3.70 7.10
N GLY A 120 -24.76 -5.02 7.17
CA GLY A 120 -23.79 -5.76 6.38
C GLY A 120 -22.39 -5.68 6.98
N GLY A 121 -21.36 -5.90 6.15
CA GLY A 121 -19.97 -5.93 6.58
C GLY A 121 -19.05 -6.28 5.43
N ALA A 122 -17.87 -6.83 5.76
CA ALA A 122 -16.86 -7.28 4.79
C ALA A 122 -16.44 -6.17 3.79
N ILE A 123 -16.33 -4.94 4.27
CA ILE A 123 -15.77 -3.84 3.49
C ILE A 123 -14.24 -3.94 3.53
N MET A 124 -13.63 -3.94 2.35
CA MET A 124 -12.18 -4.13 2.21
C MET A 124 -11.58 -3.13 1.22
N ILE A 125 -10.31 -2.80 1.41
CA ILE A 125 -9.44 -2.31 0.34
C ILE A 125 -8.81 -3.54 -0.29
N HIS A 126 -8.91 -3.72 -1.61
CA HIS A 126 -8.41 -4.93 -2.29
C HIS A 126 -7.96 -4.67 -3.72
N GLY A 127 -7.20 -5.61 -4.28
CA GLY A 127 -6.77 -5.60 -5.66
C GLY A 127 -7.88 -6.00 -6.64
N GLN A 128 -7.47 -6.43 -7.83
CA GLN A 128 -8.38 -6.92 -8.87
C GLN A 128 -8.69 -8.41 -8.69
N PRO A 129 -9.78 -8.93 -9.30
CA PRO A 129 -10.09 -10.34 -9.23
C PRO A 129 -8.95 -11.23 -9.73
N ASN A 130 -8.68 -12.35 -9.04
CA ASN A 130 -7.68 -13.33 -9.47
C ASN A 130 -8.08 -14.00 -10.80
N VAL A 131 -9.39 -14.10 -11.07
CA VAL A 131 -9.94 -14.57 -12.35
C VAL A 131 -10.76 -13.42 -12.96
N PRO A 132 -10.12 -12.52 -13.73
CA PRO A 132 -10.81 -11.36 -14.27
C PRO A 132 -11.80 -11.75 -15.38
N THR A 133 -13.01 -11.21 -15.34
CA THR A 133 -14.06 -11.39 -16.34
C THR A 133 -14.24 -10.16 -17.25
N ARG A 134 -13.52 -9.09 -16.96
CA ARG A 134 -13.51 -7.82 -17.69
C ARG A 134 -12.07 -7.40 -17.99
N SER A 135 -11.90 -6.39 -18.84
CA SER A 135 -10.58 -5.82 -19.11
C SER A 135 -10.01 -5.09 -17.89
N GLU A 136 -8.70 -4.99 -17.82
CA GLU A 136 -8.02 -4.17 -16.78
C GLU A 136 -8.52 -2.73 -16.79
N ALA A 137 -8.73 -2.15 -17.98
CA ALA A 137 -9.26 -0.79 -18.11
C ALA A 137 -10.64 -0.65 -17.46
N TYR A 138 -11.50 -1.66 -17.54
CA TYR A 138 -12.80 -1.66 -16.86
C TYR A 138 -12.62 -1.56 -15.36
N TYR A 139 -11.80 -2.43 -14.76
CA TYR A 139 -11.58 -2.44 -13.30
C TYR A 139 -10.94 -1.16 -12.76
N ARG A 140 -10.22 -0.43 -13.61
CA ARG A 140 -9.57 0.84 -13.25
C ARG A 140 -10.44 2.08 -13.43
N THR A 141 -11.53 2.00 -14.16
CA THR A 141 -12.31 3.18 -14.55
C THR A 141 -13.77 3.13 -14.13
N GLN A 142 -14.30 1.95 -13.81
CA GLN A 142 -15.69 1.79 -13.40
C GLN A 142 -15.78 1.45 -11.92
N ASP A 143 -16.87 1.87 -11.26
CA ASP A 143 -17.26 1.37 -9.95
C ASP A 143 -17.93 0.01 -10.16
N TRP A 144 -17.38 -1.04 -9.56
CA TRP A 144 -17.78 -2.41 -9.86
C TRP A 144 -17.94 -3.31 -8.63
N THR A 145 -17.62 -2.80 -7.44
CA THR A 145 -17.66 -3.61 -6.21
C THR A 145 -19.05 -3.62 -5.58
N ASN A 146 -19.23 -4.46 -4.59
CA ASN A 146 -20.44 -4.50 -3.76
C ASN A 146 -20.34 -3.57 -2.53
N GLY A 147 -19.40 -2.59 -2.55
CA GLY A 147 -19.17 -1.63 -1.47
C GLY A 147 -17.72 -1.56 -1.02
N CYS A 148 -16.86 -2.47 -1.46
CA CYS A 148 -15.42 -2.43 -1.20
C CYS A 148 -14.73 -1.30 -1.98
N ILE A 149 -13.48 -1.06 -1.64
CA ILE A 149 -12.59 -0.09 -2.27
C ILE A 149 -11.56 -0.88 -3.08
N ALA A 150 -11.65 -0.85 -4.40
CA ALA A 150 -10.76 -1.59 -5.27
C ALA A 150 -9.67 -0.68 -5.85
N VAL A 151 -8.46 -1.22 -5.97
CA VAL A 151 -7.28 -0.58 -6.57
C VAL A 151 -6.64 -1.52 -7.61
N SER A 152 -5.61 -1.05 -8.33
CA SER A 152 -4.79 -1.97 -9.13
C SER A 152 -3.99 -2.91 -8.23
N ASN A 153 -3.54 -4.07 -8.76
CA ASN A 153 -2.72 -4.99 -7.96
C ASN A 153 -1.38 -4.38 -7.56
N SER A 154 -0.78 -3.54 -8.41
CA SER A 154 0.45 -2.81 -8.08
C SER A 154 0.22 -1.80 -6.94
N ASP A 155 -0.89 -1.04 -7.00
CA ASP A 155 -1.23 -0.09 -5.95
C ASP A 155 -1.56 -0.82 -4.63
N MET A 156 -2.18 -2.01 -4.72
CA MET A 156 -2.47 -2.82 -3.53
C MET A 156 -1.21 -3.30 -2.82
N ILE A 157 -0.13 -3.63 -3.56
CA ILE A 157 1.17 -3.95 -2.96
C ILE A 157 1.71 -2.74 -2.19
N ASP A 158 1.69 -1.54 -2.79
CA ASP A 158 2.15 -0.32 -2.13
C ASP A 158 1.34 -0.05 -0.85
N ILE A 159 0.00 -0.10 -0.92
CA ILE A 159 -0.88 0.09 0.23
C ILE A 159 -0.59 -0.96 1.31
N TRP A 160 -0.39 -2.22 0.91
CA TRP A 160 -0.06 -3.31 1.83
C TRP A 160 1.24 -3.08 2.58
N LEU A 161 2.27 -2.59 1.91
CA LEU A 161 3.58 -2.32 2.51
C LEU A 161 3.62 -1.04 3.34
N MET A 162 2.80 -0.04 2.97
CA MET A 162 2.80 1.30 3.54
C MET A 162 1.71 1.55 4.58
N THR A 163 0.91 0.54 4.97
CA THR A 163 -0.07 0.65 6.07
C THR A 163 0.24 -0.37 7.15
N GLY A 164 -0.14 -0.12 8.39
CA GLY A 164 -0.07 -1.05 9.52
C GLY A 164 -1.45 -1.60 9.88
N GLU A 165 -1.50 -2.58 10.81
CA GLU A 165 -2.73 -2.92 11.52
C GLU A 165 -3.15 -1.72 12.38
N ASP A 166 -4.46 -1.55 12.57
CA ASP A 166 -5.07 -0.43 13.28
C ASP A 166 -4.79 0.96 12.69
N THR A 167 -4.23 1.04 11.45
CA THR A 167 -4.11 2.32 10.76
C THR A 167 -5.49 2.97 10.64
N PRO A 168 -5.68 4.20 11.15
CA PRO A 168 -6.93 4.94 11.00
C PRO A 168 -7.28 5.17 9.53
N ILE A 169 -8.57 5.05 9.20
CA ILE A 169 -9.09 5.36 7.87
C ILE A 169 -10.34 6.24 7.99
N GLU A 170 -10.37 7.33 7.24
CA GLU A 170 -11.54 8.19 7.08
C GLU A 170 -12.07 8.08 5.64
N ILE A 171 -13.34 7.77 5.50
CA ILE A 171 -14.03 7.67 4.21
C ILE A 171 -14.99 8.85 4.10
N ARG A 172 -14.73 9.72 3.15
CA ARG A 172 -15.47 10.98 2.88
C ARG A 172 -16.31 10.85 1.61
N PRO A 173 -17.40 11.64 1.51
CA PRO A 173 -18.25 11.74 0.32
C PRO A 173 -17.50 11.98 -0.98
#